data_a62460473330e22b09dc859ecb3164b0
#
_entry.id   a62460473330e22b09dc859ecb3164b0
#
_cell.length_a   1.000
_cell.length_b   1.000
_cell.length_c   1.000
_cell.angle_alpha   90.00
_cell.angle_beta   90.00
_cell.angle_gamma   90.00
#
_symmetry.space_group_name_H-M   'P 1'
#
loop_
_entity.id
_entity.type
_entity.pdbx_description
1 polymer ?
#
loop_
_entity_poly.entity_id
_entity_poly.type
_entity_poly.pdbx_seq_one_letter_code
_entity_poly.pdbx_strand_id
1 'polypeptide(L)'
;MKRPLKEKGLDIFIRYNKAVSILKKVQKLNENSFSELVSSRKPFGLATNFKGNNKPYKNKDDNVLLYQNSGIGYISRSDIPKNKEWILKHKILTPKAIGSGDGKKDLVKPIYAGINTACTETYLVIGPFKNEQICHNVISYINTQFFHFMLTLKKNTQDATKGTYQLIPLQDFTEPWTDEKLYKKYGLSKDEIHFIESMIRPMDNDTGEKVKKPRGKKAQEILNLENYDE
;
A
#
# COMPACT_ATOMS: atom_id res chain seq x y z
N MET A 1 -0.39 2.36 36.08
CA MET A 1 0.95 2.96 35.81
C MET A 1 0.74 4.35 35.23
N LYS A 2 1.28 5.42 35.80
CA LYS A 2 1.24 6.77 35.24
C LYS A 2 2.38 6.88 34.18
N ARG A 3 2.11 7.34 32.99
CA ARG A 3 3.10 7.61 31.94
C ARG A 3 2.88 9.00 31.35
N PRO A 4 3.90 9.62 30.71
CA PRO A 4 3.71 10.89 30.02
C PRO A 4 2.66 10.76 28.91
N LEU A 5 1.94 11.85 28.63
CA LEU A 5 0.91 11.89 27.59
C LEU A 5 1.50 11.63 26.19
N LYS A 6 2.72 12.08 25.96
CA LYS A 6 3.50 11.82 24.74
C LYS A 6 4.84 11.19 25.10
N GLU A 7 5.24 10.16 24.37
CA GLU A 7 6.59 9.60 24.48
C GLU A 7 7.61 10.56 23.87
N LYS A 8 8.83 10.57 24.44
CA LYS A 8 9.91 11.43 23.94
C LYS A 8 10.20 11.14 22.46
N GLY A 9 10.17 12.18 21.63
CA GLY A 9 10.41 12.07 20.19
C GLY A 9 9.19 11.69 19.34
N LEU A 10 7.99 11.56 19.95
CA LEU A 10 6.74 11.33 19.23
C LEU A 10 5.83 12.56 19.24
N ASP A 11 5.28 12.87 18.09
CA ASP A 11 4.27 13.94 17.89
C ASP A 11 2.83 13.47 18.17
N ILE A 12 2.65 12.18 18.49
CA ILE A 12 1.35 11.53 18.67
C ILE A 12 1.21 10.89 20.05
N PHE A 13 -0.05 10.71 20.47
CA PHE A 13 -0.41 9.93 21.64
C PHE A 13 -0.70 8.48 21.28
N ILE A 14 0.03 7.55 21.91
CA ILE A 14 -0.21 6.11 21.74
C ILE A 14 -1.09 5.61 22.89
N ARG A 15 -2.27 5.08 22.56
CA ARG A 15 -3.29 4.72 23.57
C ARG A 15 -2.86 3.62 24.54
N TYR A 16 -2.13 2.61 24.07
CA TYR A 16 -1.87 1.38 24.80
C TYR A 16 -0.42 1.28 25.28
N ASN A 17 -0.20 0.90 26.54
CA ASN A 17 1.15 0.73 27.08
C ASN A 17 1.95 -0.36 26.34
N LYS A 18 1.28 -1.48 25.93
CA LYS A 18 1.93 -2.53 25.13
C LYS A 18 2.40 -1.99 23.77
N ALA A 19 1.60 -1.12 23.14
CA ALA A 19 1.99 -0.50 21.86
C ALA A 19 3.24 0.39 22.03
N VAL A 20 3.38 1.09 23.14
CA VAL A 20 4.59 1.88 23.46
C VAL A 20 5.79 0.95 23.64
N SER A 21 5.64 -0.17 24.34
CA SER A 21 6.72 -1.15 24.53
C SER A 21 7.23 -1.69 23.20
N ILE A 22 6.30 -2.11 22.32
CA ILE A 22 6.62 -2.61 20.97
C ILE A 22 7.36 -1.53 20.17
N LEU A 23 6.81 -0.31 20.13
CA LEU A 23 7.43 0.79 19.39
C LEU A 23 8.86 1.09 19.87
N LYS A 24 9.09 1.10 21.19
CA LYS A 24 10.43 1.30 21.76
C LYS A 24 11.43 0.21 21.31
N LYS A 25 10.97 -1.04 21.21
CA LYS A 25 11.81 -2.14 20.71
C LYS A 25 12.16 -1.95 19.26
N VAL A 26 11.18 -1.56 18.42
CA VAL A 26 11.40 -1.27 17.00
C VAL A 26 12.39 -0.10 16.84
N GLN A 27 12.20 1.00 17.56
CA GLN A 27 13.05 2.20 17.48
C GLN A 27 14.49 1.96 17.93
N LYS A 28 14.78 0.95 18.77
CA LYS A 28 16.15 0.62 19.19
C LYS A 28 17.08 0.24 18.04
N LEU A 29 16.53 -0.27 16.92
CA LEU A 29 17.33 -0.66 15.77
C LEU A 29 17.66 0.51 14.85
N ASN A 30 17.15 1.71 15.11
CA ASN A 30 17.41 2.94 14.34
C ASN A 30 17.26 2.76 12.82
N GLU A 31 16.31 1.96 12.38
CA GLU A 31 16.03 1.74 10.97
C GLU A 31 15.37 2.97 10.35
N ASN A 32 15.64 3.21 9.06
CA ASN A 32 14.95 4.22 8.27
C ASN A 32 13.45 3.97 8.27
N SER A 33 12.69 4.98 7.91
CA SER A 33 11.23 4.88 7.85
C SER A 33 10.76 4.35 6.49
N PHE A 34 9.81 3.41 6.50
CA PHE A 34 9.13 2.95 5.29
C PHE A 34 8.45 4.09 4.51
N SER A 35 8.13 5.20 5.20
CA SER A 35 7.57 6.39 4.54
C SER A 35 8.48 6.97 3.45
N GLU A 36 9.78 6.66 3.45
CA GLU A 36 10.72 7.09 2.40
C GLU A 36 10.34 6.52 1.03
N LEU A 37 9.77 5.30 1.00
CA LEU A 37 9.29 4.66 -0.22
C LEU A 37 7.89 5.14 -0.64
N VAL A 38 7.15 5.83 0.23
CA VAL A 38 5.77 6.25 -0.03
C VAL A 38 5.74 7.61 -0.70
N SER A 39 5.03 7.72 -1.83
CA SER A 39 4.87 8.97 -2.56
C SER A 39 4.07 10.01 -1.77
N SER A 40 4.22 11.27 -2.14
CA SER A 40 3.24 12.31 -1.82
C SER A 40 1.91 12.07 -2.54
N ARG A 41 0.88 12.85 -2.19
CA ARG A 41 -0.41 12.87 -2.89
C ARG A 41 -0.22 13.21 -4.37
N LYS A 42 -1.12 12.72 -5.23
CA LYS A 42 -1.07 12.91 -6.69
C LYS A 42 0.27 12.49 -7.29
N PRO A 43 0.66 11.21 -7.15
CA PRO A 43 1.99 10.76 -7.55
C PRO A 43 2.30 11.05 -9.03
N PHE A 44 1.31 10.97 -9.91
CA PHE A 44 1.42 11.30 -11.33
C PHE A 44 0.79 12.66 -11.71
N GLY A 45 0.40 13.49 -10.72
CA GLY A 45 -0.22 14.79 -10.96
C GLY A 45 -1.72 14.73 -11.27
N LEU A 46 -2.32 13.54 -11.33
CA LEU A 46 -3.71 13.30 -11.71
C LEU A 46 -4.64 13.36 -10.49
N ALA A 47 -5.71 14.16 -10.56
CA ALA A 47 -6.68 14.29 -9.48
C ALA A 47 -7.57 13.03 -9.37
N THR A 48 -8.23 12.85 -8.21
CA THR A 48 -9.12 11.70 -7.94
C THR A 48 -10.26 11.56 -8.96
N ASN A 49 -10.79 12.69 -9.45
CA ASN A 49 -11.89 12.74 -10.42
C ASN A 49 -11.43 12.65 -11.88
N PHE A 50 -10.11 12.60 -12.13
CA PHE A 50 -9.60 12.39 -13.49
C PHE A 50 -10.04 11.01 -14.00
N LYS A 51 -10.47 10.96 -15.27
CA LYS A 51 -10.88 9.73 -15.94
C LYS A 51 -10.05 9.54 -17.21
N GLY A 52 -9.40 8.40 -17.30
CA GLY A 52 -8.76 7.97 -18.54
C GLY A 52 -9.78 7.46 -19.56
N ASN A 53 -9.31 7.17 -20.75
CA ASN A 53 -10.12 6.56 -21.80
C ASN A 53 -10.51 5.12 -21.44
N ASN A 54 -11.71 4.70 -21.84
CA ASN A 54 -12.18 3.33 -21.64
C ASN A 54 -11.52 2.34 -22.61
N LYS A 55 -10.92 2.83 -23.70
CA LYS A 55 -10.24 2.03 -24.73
C LYS A 55 -8.80 2.50 -24.88
N PRO A 56 -7.86 1.60 -25.21
CA PRO A 56 -6.49 1.97 -25.49
C PRO A 56 -6.40 2.91 -26.71
N TYR A 57 -5.36 3.71 -26.76
CA TYR A 57 -5.03 4.54 -27.92
C TYR A 57 -4.56 3.66 -29.08
N LYS A 58 -4.76 4.14 -30.32
CA LYS A 58 -4.30 3.43 -31.54
C LYS A 58 -2.78 3.19 -31.56
N ASN A 59 -2.01 4.17 -31.08
CA ASN A 59 -0.58 4.01 -30.87
C ASN A 59 -0.33 3.21 -29.58
N LYS A 60 0.11 1.97 -29.71
CA LYS A 60 0.36 1.07 -28.57
C LYS A 60 1.46 1.59 -27.62
N ASP A 61 2.47 2.26 -28.16
CA ASP A 61 3.61 2.76 -27.37
C ASP A 61 3.23 3.92 -26.44
N ASP A 62 2.12 4.58 -26.73
CA ASP A 62 1.61 5.69 -25.95
C ASP A 62 0.63 5.28 -24.84
N ASN A 63 0.24 4.00 -24.80
CA ASN A 63 -0.71 3.50 -23.83
C ASN A 63 -0.08 3.32 -22.46
N VAL A 64 -0.64 4.01 -21.46
CA VAL A 64 -0.36 3.79 -20.05
C VAL A 64 -1.65 3.35 -19.37
N LEU A 65 -1.62 2.21 -18.70
CA LEU A 65 -2.73 1.70 -17.91
C LEU A 65 -2.92 2.58 -16.67
N LEU A 66 -4.11 3.16 -16.52
CA LEU A 66 -4.42 4.11 -15.45
C LEU A 66 -5.31 3.47 -14.40
N TYR A 67 -4.78 3.31 -13.17
CA TYR A 67 -5.58 2.97 -12.00
C TYR A 67 -6.27 4.23 -11.46
N GLN A 68 -7.61 4.20 -11.42
CA GLN A 68 -8.45 5.34 -11.06
C GLN A 68 -9.61 4.94 -10.15
N ASN A 69 -10.35 5.90 -9.61
CA ASN A 69 -11.44 5.63 -8.66
C ASN A 69 -12.54 4.71 -9.23
N SER A 70 -12.81 4.80 -10.53
CA SER A 70 -13.83 3.99 -11.22
C SER A 70 -13.30 2.67 -11.80
N GLY A 71 -12.09 2.24 -11.44
CA GLY A 71 -11.45 1.03 -11.97
C GLY A 71 -10.22 1.34 -12.80
N ILE A 72 -10.12 0.76 -13.99
CA ILE A 72 -8.96 0.89 -14.88
C ILE A 72 -9.37 1.65 -16.15
N GLY A 73 -8.50 2.53 -16.62
CA GLY A 73 -8.60 3.25 -17.89
C GLY A 73 -7.25 3.33 -18.59
N TYR A 74 -7.16 4.14 -19.63
CA TYR A 74 -5.94 4.39 -20.39
C TYR A 74 -5.67 5.89 -20.47
N ILE A 75 -4.40 6.28 -20.41
CA ILE A 75 -3.93 7.64 -20.58
C ILE A 75 -2.73 7.65 -21.53
N SER A 76 -2.60 8.71 -22.35
CA SER A 76 -1.40 8.91 -23.13
C SER A 76 -0.22 9.23 -22.21
N ARG A 77 0.96 8.70 -22.52
CA ARG A 77 2.20 9.00 -21.79
C ARG A 77 2.51 10.51 -21.80
N SER A 78 2.18 11.22 -22.89
CA SER A 78 2.36 12.67 -23.00
C SER A 78 1.55 13.43 -21.98
N ASP A 79 0.35 12.94 -21.63
CA ASP A 79 -0.64 13.62 -20.79
C ASP A 79 -0.38 13.43 -19.29
N ILE A 80 0.64 12.67 -18.89
CA ILE A 80 1.01 12.47 -17.49
C ILE A 80 1.84 13.65 -17.00
N PRO A 81 1.37 14.42 -15.98
CA PRO A 81 2.03 15.68 -15.60
C PRO A 81 3.33 15.51 -14.80
N LYS A 82 3.46 14.41 -14.01
CA LYS A 82 4.57 14.19 -13.06
C LYS A 82 5.13 12.79 -13.12
N ASN A 83 6.40 12.63 -12.74
CA ASN A 83 7.07 11.35 -12.53
C ASN A 83 6.91 10.39 -13.73
N LYS A 84 7.04 10.93 -14.94
CA LYS A 84 6.93 10.14 -16.18
C LYS A 84 7.92 8.97 -16.21
N GLU A 85 9.06 9.11 -15.58
CA GLU A 85 10.08 8.07 -15.44
C GLU A 85 9.61 6.86 -14.60
N TRP A 86 8.64 7.06 -13.70
CA TRP A 86 8.06 5.96 -12.90
C TRP A 86 7.17 5.03 -13.73
N ILE A 87 6.70 5.49 -14.90
CA ILE A 87 5.91 4.65 -15.82
C ILE A 87 6.73 3.42 -16.26
N LEU A 88 8.04 3.59 -16.42
CA LEU A 88 8.97 2.54 -16.85
C LEU A 88 9.51 1.69 -15.70
N LYS A 89 8.99 1.85 -14.48
CA LYS A 89 9.45 1.16 -13.28
C LYS A 89 8.34 0.31 -12.68
N HIS A 90 8.74 -0.73 -11.98
CA HIS A 90 7.86 -1.53 -11.13
C HIS A 90 7.50 -0.72 -9.87
N LYS A 91 6.28 -0.82 -9.40
CA LYS A 91 5.78 -0.08 -8.24
C LYS A 91 4.60 -0.80 -7.61
N ILE A 92 4.22 -0.35 -6.43
CA ILE A 92 3.05 -0.85 -5.73
C ILE A 92 2.11 0.32 -5.52
N LEU A 93 0.82 0.10 -5.74
CA LEU A 93 -0.24 1.05 -5.47
C LEU A 93 -0.96 0.66 -4.19
N THR A 94 -1.20 1.62 -3.32
CA THR A 94 -2.04 1.44 -2.15
C THR A 94 -3.17 2.46 -2.17
N PRO A 95 -4.44 2.05 -1.93
CA PRO A 95 -5.53 3.00 -1.80
C PRO A 95 -5.18 4.08 -0.76
N LYS A 96 -5.45 5.35 -1.08
CA LYS A 96 -5.29 6.45 -0.12
C LYS A 96 -6.29 6.31 1.03
N ALA A 97 -7.55 5.99 0.72
CA ALA A 97 -8.58 5.74 1.73
C ALA A 97 -8.53 4.27 2.18
N ILE A 98 -8.21 4.06 3.46
CA ILE A 98 -8.08 2.75 4.08
C ILE A 98 -9.06 2.66 5.23
N GLY A 99 -10.16 1.91 5.04
CA GLY A 99 -11.11 1.52 6.08
C GLY A 99 -11.89 2.64 6.75
N SER A 100 -12.59 2.31 7.82
CA SER A 100 -13.51 3.16 8.55
C SER A 100 -12.94 3.77 9.84
N GLY A 101 -11.68 3.47 10.19
CA GLY A 101 -11.05 3.92 11.44
C GLY A 101 -11.32 3.03 12.64
N ASP A 102 -11.96 1.87 12.46
CA ASP A 102 -12.22 0.90 13.54
C ASP A 102 -11.04 -0.08 13.80
N GLY A 103 -9.94 0.06 13.07
CA GLY A 103 -8.72 -0.76 13.17
C GLY A 103 -8.86 -2.18 12.63
N LYS A 104 -10.01 -2.83 12.83
CA LYS A 104 -10.22 -4.23 12.44
C LYS A 104 -10.42 -4.43 10.95
N LYS A 105 -10.89 -3.40 10.23
CA LYS A 105 -11.16 -3.42 8.79
C LYS A 105 -10.19 -2.57 7.98
N ASP A 106 -9.30 -1.86 8.66
CA ASP A 106 -8.38 -0.87 8.08
C ASP A 106 -7.12 -1.55 7.52
N LEU A 107 -7.29 -2.44 6.55
CA LEU A 107 -6.19 -3.16 5.92
C LEU A 107 -5.76 -2.47 4.62
N VAL A 108 -4.47 -2.21 4.50
CA VAL A 108 -3.87 -1.78 3.23
C VAL A 108 -3.92 -2.97 2.27
N LYS A 109 -4.51 -2.77 1.10
CA LYS A 109 -4.49 -3.78 0.02
C LYS A 109 -3.52 -3.31 -1.06
N PRO A 110 -2.27 -3.78 -1.05
CA PRO A 110 -1.29 -3.40 -2.04
C PRO A 110 -1.64 -4.03 -3.40
N ILE A 111 -1.45 -3.28 -4.48
CA ILE A 111 -1.63 -3.72 -5.85
C ILE A 111 -0.28 -3.62 -6.54
N TYR A 112 0.25 -4.73 -7.06
CA TYR A 112 1.40 -4.67 -7.95
C TYR A 112 1.03 -3.92 -9.23
N ALA A 113 1.85 -2.96 -9.61
CA ALA A 113 1.72 -2.17 -10.82
C ALA A 113 3.05 -2.19 -11.58
N GLY A 114 3.11 -2.96 -12.64
CA GLY A 114 4.29 -3.12 -13.48
C GLY A 114 4.62 -1.87 -14.30
N ILE A 115 5.46 -2.05 -15.31
CA ILE A 115 5.77 -1.00 -16.28
C ILE A 115 4.50 -0.59 -17.07
N ASN A 116 4.53 0.58 -17.70
CA ASN A 116 3.41 1.18 -18.43
C ASN A 116 2.14 1.38 -17.61
N THR A 117 2.28 1.65 -16.31
CA THR A 117 1.17 1.92 -15.40
C THR A 117 1.31 3.26 -14.70
N ALA A 118 0.18 3.91 -14.43
CA ALA A 118 0.06 5.13 -13.63
C ALA A 118 -1.19 5.06 -12.74
N CYS A 119 -1.37 6.03 -11.85
CA CYS A 119 -2.59 6.12 -11.04
C CYS A 119 -3.01 7.57 -10.80
N THR A 120 -4.29 7.76 -10.49
CA THR A 120 -4.82 9.02 -9.98
C THR A 120 -4.51 9.16 -8.47
N GLU A 121 -4.89 10.28 -7.88
CA GLU A 121 -4.79 10.54 -6.42
C GLU A 121 -5.59 9.57 -5.55
N THR A 122 -6.38 8.68 -6.13
CA THR A 122 -7.04 7.57 -5.41
C THR A 122 -6.02 6.65 -4.75
N TYR A 123 -4.81 6.58 -5.30
CA TYR A 123 -3.72 5.74 -4.83
C TYR A 123 -2.48 6.56 -4.47
N LEU A 124 -1.70 6.02 -3.54
CA LEU A 124 -0.30 6.35 -3.32
C LEU A 124 0.57 5.30 -4.04
N VAL A 125 1.76 5.72 -4.45
CA VAL A 125 2.80 4.83 -4.98
C VAL A 125 3.78 4.48 -3.87
N ILE A 126 4.13 3.20 -3.76
CA ILE A 126 5.27 2.71 -2.99
C ILE A 126 6.34 2.26 -3.98
N GLY A 127 7.54 2.78 -3.84
CA GLY A 127 8.65 2.63 -4.77
C GLY A 127 9.02 3.95 -5.46
N PRO A 128 9.51 3.91 -6.71
CA PRO A 128 9.60 2.78 -7.65
C PRO A 128 10.74 1.79 -7.36
N PHE A 129 10.62 0.58 -7.92
CA PHE A 129 11.59 -0.51 -7.75
C PHE A 129 12.19 -0.97 -9.08
N LYS A 130 13.31 -1.69 -9.01
CA LYS A 130 14.05 -2.17 -10.18
C LYS A 130 13.34 -3.32 -10.90
N ASN A 131 12.68 -4.21 -10.15
CA ASN A 131 12.06 -5.41 -10.69
C ASN A 131 10.80 -5.81 -9.89
N GLU A 132 10.06 -6.76 -10.42
CA GLU A 132 8.83 -7.29 -9.88
C GLU A 132 9.05 -8.05 -8.57
N GLN A 133 10.12 -8.83 -8.45
CA GLN A 133 10.41 -9.62 -7.27
C GLN A 133 10.51 -8.75 -6.00
N ILE A 134 11.19 -7.60 -6.10
CA ILE A 134 11.25 -6.65 -4.98
C ILE A 134 9.85 -6.16 -4.61
N CYS A 135 8.99 -5.88 -5.60
CA CYS A 135 7.60 -5.50 -5.31
C CYS A 135 6.85 -6.59 -4.53
N HIS A 136 6.99 -7.85 -4.92
CA HIS A 136 6.36 -8.96 -4.20
C HIS A 136 6.91 -9.12 -2.77
N ASN A 137 8.20 -8.93 -2.57
CA ASN A 137 8.80 -8.95 -1.23
C ASN A 137 8.29 -7.77 -0.37
N VAL A 138 8.12 -6.58 -0.94
CA VAL A 138 7.50 -5.45 -0.24
C VAL A 138 6.02 -5.72 0.06
N ILE A 139 5.29 -6.34 -0.87
CA ILE A 139 3.89 -6.73 -0.66
C ILE A 139 3.78 -7.74 0.48
N SER A 140 4.69 -8.72 0.58
CA SER A 140 4.69 -9.66 1.70
C SER A 140 4.84 -8.94 3.04
N TYR A 141 5.71 -7.93 3.12
CA TYR A 141 5.87 -7.08 4.31
C TYR A 141 4.60 -6.28 4.63
N ILE A 142 4.00 -5.63 3.62
CA ILE A 142 2.74 -4.87 3.80
C ILE A 142 1.62 -5.79 4.32
N ASN A 143 1.59 -7.04 3.92
CA ASN A 143 0.56 -8.01 4.31
C ASN A 143 0.75 -8.59 5.72
N THR A 144 1.79 -8.22 6.48
CA THR A 144 1.96 -8.67 7.85
C THR A 144 1.05 -7.95 8.83
N GLN A 145 0.64 -8.61 9.91
CA GLN A 145 -0.08 -8.00 11.03
C GLN A 145 0.79 -6.94 11.73
N PHE A 146 2.10 -7.19 11.81
CA PHE A 146 3.06 -6.23 12.33
C PHE A 146 3.03 -4.89 11.57
N PHE A 147 3.08 -4.92 10.24
CA PHE A 147 3.02 -3.71 9.41
C PHE A 147 1.74 -2.92 9.68
N HIS A 148 0.59 -3.59 9.67
CA HIS A 148 -0.70 -2.96 9.93
C HIS A 148 -0.80 -2.42 11.34
N PHE A 149 -0.29 -3.14 12.34
CA PHE A 149 -0.21 -2.65 13.72
C PHE A 149 0.58 -1.34 13.80
N MET A 150 1.78 -1.30 13.23
CA MET A 150 2.62 -0.09 13.21
C MET A 150 1.93 1.08 12.47
N LEU A 151 1.20 0.79 11.38
CA LEU A 151 0.42 1.78 10.65
C LEU A 151 -0.68 2.40 11.54
N THR A 152 -1.39 1.59 12.32
CA THR A 152 -2.48 2.07 13.20
C THR A 152 -2.00 3.04 14.28
N LEU A 153 -0.73 2.97 14.68
CA LEU A 153 -0.18 3.85 15.71
C LEU A 153 -0.19 5.33 15.31
N LYS A 154 -0.10 5.64 14.01
CA LYS A 154 -0.12 7.01 13.48
C LYS A 154 -1.33 7.33 12.60
N LYS A 155 -2.21 6.37 12.35
CA LYS A 155 -3.39 6.56 11.52
C LYS A 155 -4.55 7.14 12.34
N ASN A 156 -4.82 8.43 12.17
CA ASN A 156 -5.88 9.17 12.88
C ASN A 156 -7.12 9.45 12.01
N THR A 157 -7.05 9.19 10.71
CA THR A 157 -8.11 9.47 9.74
C THR A 157 -8.29 8.29 8.78
N GLN A 158 -9.34 8.32 7.95
CA GLN A 158 -9.52 7.32 6.89
C GLN A 158 -8.41 7.36 5.85
N ASP A 159 -7.85 8.54 5.59
CA ASP A 159 -6.77 8.71 4.62
C ASP A 159 -5.42 8.28 5.20
N ALA A 160 -4.74 7.37 4.51
CA ALA A 160 -3.33 7.11 4.71
C ALA A 160 -2.52 8.05 3.81
N THR A 161 -1.68 8.88 4.42
CA THR A 161 -0.73 9.74 3.73
C THR A 161 0.69 9.22 3.96
N LYS A 162 1.69 9.77 3.24
CA LYS A 162 3.11 9.46 3.50
C LYS A 162 3.46 9.47 4.99
N GLY A 163 2.97 10.48 5.73
CA GLY A 163 3.21 10.63 7.17
C GLY A 163 2.63 9.51 8.03
N THR A 164 1.57 8.84 7.58
CA THR A 164 0.96 7.71 8.29
C THR A 164 1.91 6.51 8.40
N TYR A 165 2.81 6.33 7.42
CA TYR A 165 3.79 5.25 7.37
C TYR A 165 5.08 5.54 8.15
N GLN A 166 5.19 6.68 8.80
CA GLN A 166 6.45 7.18 9.40
C GLN A 166 7.00 6.27 10.51
N LEU A 167 6.14 5.60 11.28
CA LEU A 167 6.57 4.73 12.38
C LEU A 167 6.88 3.30 11.92
N ILE A 168 6.61 2.97 10.67
CA ILE A 168 6.89 1.64 10.12
C ILE A 168 8.37 1.60 9.72
N PRO A 169 9.16 0.65 10.24
CA PRO A 169 10.56 0.51 9.87
C PRO A 169 10.72 0.03 8.43
N LEU A 170 11.71 0.59 7.74
CA LEU A 170 12.12 0.12 6.41
C LEU A 170 12.89 -1.18 6.56
N GLN A 171 12.59 -2.15 5.72
CA GLN A 171 13.24 -3.45 5.70
C GLN A 171 14.14 -3.62 4.46
N ASP A 172 15.01 -4.61 4.49
CA ASP A 172 15.63 -5.16 3.28
C ASP A 172 14.61 -6.05 2.56
N PHE A 173 14.40 -5.82 1.27
CA PHE A 173 13.44 -6.52 0.44
C PHE A 173 14.09 -7.50 -0.55
N THR A 174 15.27 -8.01 -0.22
CA THR A 174 15.93 -9.09 -1.00
C THR A 174 15.16 -10.42 -0.87
N GLU A 175 14.42 -10.59 0.22
CA GLU A 175 13.58 -11.75 0.50
C GLU A 175 12.21 -11.33 1.11
N PRO A 176 11.20 -12.24 1.08
CA PRO A 176 9.89 -11.94 1.66
C PRO A 176 9.93 -11.91 3.19
N TRP A 177 9.06 -11.08 3.76
CA TRP A 177 8.86 -10.93 5.19
C TRP A 177 7.60 -11.64 5.66
N THR A 178 7.66 -12.20 6.89
CA THR A 178 6.53 -12.76 7.62
C THR A 178 6.45 -12.13 9.01
N ASP A 179 5.32 -12.30 9.68
CA ASP A 179 5.13 -11.84 11.06
C ASP A 179 6.14 -12.48 12.00
N GLU A 180 6.43 -13.78 11.86
CA GLU A 180 7.39 -14.51 12.70
C GLU A 180 8.80 -13.93 12.57
N LYS A 181 9.25 -13.62 11.32
CA LYS A 181 10.55 -12.99 11.08
C LYS A 181 10.65 -11.65 11.79
N LEU A 182 9.58 -10.84 11.70
CA LEU A 182 9.51 -9.50 12.31
C LEU A 182 9.46 -9.58 13.84
N TYR A 183 8.63 -10.45 14.39
CA TYR A 183 8.52 -10.63 15.84
C TYR A 183 9.87 -11.07 16.45
N LYS A 184 10.57 -11.99 15.79
CA LYS A 184 11.91 -12.42 16.17
C LYS A 184 12.92 -11.28 16.07
N LYS A 185 12.93 -10.55 14.95
CA LYS A 185 13.84 -9.42 14.70
C LYS A 185 13.76 -8.35 15.80
N TYR A 186 12.54 -7.99 16.22
CA TYR A 186 12.31 -6.97 17.23
C TYR A 186 12.28 -7.53 18.68
N GLY A 187 12.49 -8.82 18.88
CA GLY A 187 12.50 -9.45 20.19
C GLY A 187 11.17 -9.25 20.93
N LEU A 188 10.04 -9.42 20.23
CA LEU A 188 8.73 -9.26 20.84
C LEU A 188 8.43 -10.44 21.77
N SER A 189 7.84 -10.14 22.94
CA SER A 189 7.38 -11.18 23.86
C SER A 189 6.07 -11.81 23.35
N LYS A 190 5.73 -13.00 23.89
CA LYS A 190 4.45 -13.66 23.57
C LYS A 190 3.24 -12.77 23.84
N ASP A 191 3.27 -11.96 24.91
CA ASP A 191 2.18 -11.03 25.24
C ASP A 191 2.06 -9.87 24.24
N GLU A 192 3.19 -9.38 23.69
CA GLU A 192 3.22 -8.34 22.68
C GLU A 192 2.74 -8.87 21.32
N ILE A 193 3.15 -10.09 20.96
CA ILE A 193 2.68 -10.77 19.75
C ILE A 193 1.17 -10.99 19.85
N HIS A 194 0.67 -11.58 20.92
CA HIS A 194 -0.76 -11.77 21.12
C HIS A 194 -1.54 -10.42 21.08
N PHE A 195 -0.95 -9.35 21.59
CA PHE A 195 -1.55 -8.03 21.53
C PHE A 195 -1.68 -7.53 20.09
N ILE A 196 -0.65 -7.67 19.24
CA ILE A 196 -0.70 -7.32 17.82
C ILE A 196 -1.82 -8.14 17.12
N GLU A 197 -1.81 -9.44 17.29
CA GLU A 197 -2.75 -10.37 16.66
C GLU A 197 -4.20 -10.14 17.10
N SER A 198 -4.41 -9.71 18.35
CA SER A 198 -5.74 -9.34 18.85
C SER A 198 -6.29 -8.04 18.27
N MET A 199 -5.38 -7.13 17.88
CA MET A 199 -5.76 -5.84 17.29
C MET A 199 -5.92 -5.89 15.77
N ILE A 200 -5.12 -6.68 15.11
CA ILE A 200 -5.07 -6.77 13.64
C ILE A 200 -5.49 -8.18 13.22
N ARG A 201 -6.56 -8.29 12.44
CA ARG A 201 -6.93 -9.58 11.85
C ARG A 201 -5.87 -10.04 10.84
N PRO A 202 -5.66 -11.35 10.67
CA PRO A 202 -4.80 -11.86 9.61
C PRO A 202 -5.23 -11.33 8.24
N MET A 203 -4.28 -11.03 7.38
CA MET A 203 -4.56 -10.79 5.97
C MET A 203 -4.89 -12.14 5.34
N ASP A 204 -6.05 -12.22 4.68
CA ASP A 204 -6.29 -13.35 3.80
C ASP A 204 -5.18 -13.34 2.75
N ASN A 205 -4.51 -14.48 2.55
CA ASN A 205 -3.53 -14.68 1.47
C ASN A 205 -4.24 -14.74 0.11
N ASP A 206 -5.11 -13.76 -0.15
CA ASP A 206 -5.74 -13.53 -1.43
C ASP A 206 -4.66 -12.92 -2.33
N THR A 207 -3.85 -13.80 -2.93
CA THR A 207 -2.94 -13.47 -4.03
C THR A 207 -3.79 -12.78 -5.09
N GLY A 208 -3.68 -11.49 -5.16
CA GLY A 208 -4.34 -10.44 -5.91
C GLY A 208 -5.00 -10.72 -7.26
N GLU A 209 -5.78 -11.78 -7.42
CA GLU A 209 -6.57 -12.11 -8.61
C GLU A 209 -8.08 -12.21 -8.33
N LYS A 210 -8.63 -11.15 -7.73
CA LYS A 210 -10.07 -10.87 -7.90
C LYS A 210 -10.22 -9.43 -8.37
N VAL A 211 -10.01 -9.22 -9.67
CA VAL A 211 -10.63 -8.10 -10.37
C VAL A 211 -12.11 -8.14 -10.03
N LYS A 212 -12.60 -7.16 -9.26
CA LYS A 212 -14.04 -7.01 -9.02
C LYS A 212 -14.69 -6.91 -10.39
N LYS A 213 -15.45 -7.95 -10.77
CA LYS A 213 -16.31 -7.90 -11.95
C LYS A 213 -17.15 -6.63 -11.87
N PRO A 214 -17.24 -5.81 -12.92
CA PRO A 214 -18.09 -4.64 -12.93
C PRO A 214 -19.54 -5.09 -12.69
N ARG A 215 -20.23 -4.45 -11.74
CA ARG A 215 -21.66 -4.66 -11.50
C ARG A 215 -22.44 -3.99 -12.64
N GLY A 216 -22.89 -4.79 -13.62
CA GLY A 216 -23.77 -4.31 -14.69
C GLY A 216 -23.81 -5.27 -15.87
N LYS A 217 -24.98 -5.40 -16.52
CA LYS A 217 -25.26 -6.31 -17.66
C LYS A 217 -24.36 -6.14 -18.91
N LYS A 218 -23.51 -5.12 -18.97
CA LYS A 218 -22.51 -4.88 -20.05
C LYS A 218 -21.18 -5.64 -19.90
N ALA A 219 -20.95 -6.32 -18.78
CA ALA A 219 -19.68 -7.04 -18.54
C ALA A 219 -19.62 -8.40 -19.25
N GLN A 220 -20.77 -8.94 -19.60
CA GLN A 220 -20.85 -10.26 -20.26
C GLN A 220 -20.40 -10.21 -21.73
N GLU A 221 -20.51 -9.03 -22.40
CA GLU A 221 -20.12 -8.87 -23.79
C GLU A 221 -18.61 -8.69 -24.00
N ILE A 222 -17.90 -8.22 -23.00
CA ILE A 222 -16.44 -7.98 -23.11
C ILE A 222 -15.64 -9.28 -22.95
N LEU A 223 -16.15 -10.23 -22.15
CA LEU A 223 -15.54 -11.56 -21.94
C LEU A 223 -15.70 -12.49 -23.16
N ASN A 224 -16.65 -12.22 -24.05
CA ASN A 224 -16.87 -13.02 -25.24
C ASN A 224 -16.05 -12.57 -26.46
N LEU A 225 -15.30 -11.46 -26.36
CA LEU A 225 -14.45 -10.96 -27.47
C LEU A 225 -13.02 -11.49 -27.42
N GLU A 226 -12.59 -12.09 -26.29
CA GLU A 226 -11.24 -12.68 -26.16
C GLU A 226 -11.16 -14.15 -26.61
N ASN A 227 -12.28 -14.77 -27.01
CA ASN A 227 -12.32 -16.18 -27.45
C ASN A 227 -12.52 -16.36 -28.97
N TYR A 228 -12.22 -15.35 -29.78
CA TYR A 228 -12.29 -15.43 -31.25
C TYR A 228 -10.96 -15.02 -31.88
N ASP A 229 -9.87 -15.70 -31.54
CA ASP A 229 -8.65 -15.76 -32.35
C ASP A 229 -7.91 -17.05 -31.98
N GLU A 230 -8.39 -18.17 -32.52
CA GLU A 230 -7.62 -19.37 -32.90
C GLU A 230 -7.85 -19.67 -34.38
#